data_8a966ec0c55bbcf799963f14a9f3963a
#
_entry.id   8a966ec0c55bbcf799963f14a9f3963a
#
_cell.length_a   1.000
_cell.length_b   1.000
_cell.length_c   1.000
_cell.angle_alpha   90.00
_cell.angle_beta   90.00
_cell.angle_gamma   90.00
#
_symmetry.space_group_name_H-M   'P 1'
#
loop_
_entity.id
_entity.type
_entity.pdbx_description
1 polymer ?
#
loop_
_entity_poly.entity_id
_entity_poly.type
_entity_poly.pdbx_seq_one_letter_code
_entity_poly.pdbx_strand_id
1 'polypeptide(L)'
;EESDWSSDVCSSDLAPSAARVVYDYYGGAKAFPNISTDMMEAVDKADSAQFSHDEILNPTDWVLLNYLMDSRTGLGRFREFRVSNYQLMMDLIQYCRNHGIADILKLPDVVERIDLYFEHATKARAQMERCAKVYKNLVVLDLRNEETIFAANRFMIYALFPQCNISIHAMWGVQKQNTVFATGKSILDRSSKTNVGELMLEYGGGGHNAAGTCQVENDQAEEVLGALINQINSDG
;
A
#
# COMPACT_ATOMS: atom_id res chain seq x y z
N GLU A 1 -3.45 31.53 28.24
CA GLU A 1 -2.94 30.15 28.41
C GLU A 1 -2.49 29.66 27.06
N GLU A 2 -1.19 29.66 26.83
CA GLU A 2 -0.59 28.98 25.68
C GLU A 2 -0.78 27.48 25.91
N SER A 3 -1.65 26.86 25.13
CA SER A 3 -1.75 25.41 25.11
C SER A 3 -0.45 24.84 24.56
N ASP A 4 0.26 24.09 25.37
CA ASP A 4 1.51 23.43 25.01
C ASP A 4 1.20 22.26 24.04
N TRP A 5 1.19 22.58 22.76
CA TRP A 5 1.00 21.61 21.65
C TRP A 5 2.12 20.58 21.57
N SER A 6 3.26 20.79 22.25
CA SER A 6 4.42 19.92 22.15
C SER A 6 4.27 18.62 22.94
N SER A 7 3.47 18.62 24.00
CA SER A 7 3.25 17.41 24.82
C SER A 7 2.18 16.47 24.23
N ASP A 8 1.23 17.01 23.45
CA ASP A 8 0.15 16.23 22.83
C ASP A 8 0.64 15.52 21.54
N VAL A 9 1.64 16.09 20.84
CA VAL A 9 2.24 15.49 19.65
C VAL A 9 3.00 14.19 19.96
N CYS A 10 3.63 14.08 21.13
CA CYS A 10 4.31 12.86 21.54
C CYS A 10 3.38 11.67 21.82
N SER A 11 2.10 11.91 22.16
CA SER A 11 1.13 10.83 22.35
C SER A 11 0.56 10.33 21.01
N SER A 12 0.59 11.16 19.96
CA SER A 12 0.11 10.80 18.62
C SER A 12 1.03 9.82 17.88
N ASP A 13 2.32 9.80 18.20
CA ASP A 13 3.30 8.88 17.57
C ASP A 13 3.07 7.41 17.97
N LEU A 14 2.27 7.17 19.02
CA LEU A 14 1.89 5.84 19.50
C LEU A 14 0.51 5.40 19.02
N ALA A 15 -0.27 6.29 18.42
CA ALA A 15 -1.60 5.96 17.93
C ALA A 15 -1.51 5.15 16.63
N PRO A 16 -2.38 4.16 16.44
CA PRO A 16 -2.35 3.30 15.25
C PRO A 16 -2.76 4.04 13.97
N SER A 17 -3.50 5.15 14.08
CA SER A 17 -3.89 6.00 12.95
C SER A 17 -4.10 7.46 13.38
N ALA A 18 -3.93 8.38 12.43
CA ALA A 18 -4.29 9.79 12.63
C ALA A 18 -5.80 9.97 12.89
N ALA A 19 -6.62 9.13 12.26
CA ALA A 19 -8.07 9.11 12.49
C ALA A 19 -8.40 8.75 13.94
N ARG A 20 -7.67 7.82 14.55
CA ARG A 20 -7.81 7.45 15.96
C ARG A 20 -7.53 8.63 16.89
N VAL A 21 -6.46 9.38 16.62
CA VAL A 21 -6.11 10.58 17.41
C VAL A 21 -7.26 11.61 17.38
N VAL A 22 -7.77 11.90 16.19
CA VAL A 22 -8.90 12.84 16.04
C VAL A 22 -10.16 12.31 16.73
N TYR A 23 -10.47 11.03 16.54
CA TYR A 23 -11.64 10.38 17.14
C TYR A 23 -11.60 10.49 18.67
N ASP A 24 -10.50 10.12 19.30
CA ASP A 24 -10.35 10.13 20.75
C ASP A 24 -10.32 11.56 21.31
N TYR A 25 -9.61 12.50 20.65
CA TYR A 25 -9.52 13.91 21.06
C TYR A 25 -10.89 14.58 21.12
N TYR A 26 -11.76 14.33 20.16
CA TYR A 26 -13.10 14.92 20.12
C TYR A 26 -14.16 14.14 20.90
N GLY A 27 -13.80 13.13 21.68
CA GLY A 27 -14.69 12.43 22.62
C GLY A 27 -15.21 11.07 22.16
N GLY A 28 -14.60 10.48 21.14
CA GLY A 28 -14.83 9.10 20.71
C GLY A 28 -16.28 8.82 20.31
N ALA A 29 -16.80 7.65 20.71
CA ALA A 29 -18.17 7.22 20.38
C ALA A 29 -19.28 8.19 20.81
N LYS A 30 -19.03 9.08 21.78
CA LYS A 30 -20.03 10.09 22.20
C LYS A 30 -20.18 11.19 21.17
N ALA A 31 -19.07 11.62 20.56
CA ALA A 31 -19.06 12.66 19.53
C ALA A 31 -19.35 12.10 18.13
N PHE A 32 -18.98 10.85 17.90
CA PHE A 32 -19.10 10.16 16.61
C PHE A 32 -19.92 8.87 16.71
N PRO A 33 -21.22 8.93 17.04
CA PRO A 33 -22.04 7.75 17.30
C PRO A 33 -22.26 6.87 16.06
N ASN A 34 -22.02 7.39 14.86
CA ASN A 34 -22.18 6.65 13.60
C ASN A 34 -20.90 5.95 13.13
N ILE A 35 -19.77 6.14 13.82
CA ILE A 35 -18.55 5.41 13.54
C ILE A 35 -18.57 4.11 14.33
N SER A 36 -18.69 2.99 13.63
CA SER A 36 -18.66 1.67 14.26
C SER A 36 -17.25 1.31 14.73
N THR A 37 -17.16 0.49 15.77
CA THR A 37 -15.87 0.06 16.33
C THR A 37 -15.06 -0.72 15.30
N ASP A 38 -15.69 -1.61 14.55
CA ASP A 38 -15.04 -2.42 13.50
C ASP A 38 -14.48 -1.55 12.36
N MET A 39 -15.17 -0.48 11.96
CA MET A 39 -14.66 0.47 10.98
C MET A 39 -13.43 1.21 11.51
N MET A 40 -13.45 1.68 12.76
CA MET A 40 -12.31 2.38 13.36
C MET A 40 -11.10 1.45 13.53
N GLU A 41 -11.31 0.20 13.93
CA GLU A 41 -10.27 -0.83 14.01
C GLU A 41 -9.69 -1.15 12.63
N ALA A 42 -10.52 -1.15 11.59
CA ALA A 42 -10.07 -1.35 10.21
C ALA A 42 -9.20 -0.19 9.70
N VAL A 43 -9.55 1.06 10.05
CA VAL A 43 -8.75 2.25 9.74
C VAL A 43 -7.39 2.16 10.44
N ASP A 44 -7.38 1.84 11.73
CA ASP A 44 -6.15 1.66 12.51
C ASP A 44 -5.24 0.59 11.90
N LYS A 45 -5.83 -0.56 11.52
CA LYS A 45 -5.10 -1.65 10.87
C LYS A 45 -4.51 -1.24 9.52
N ALA A 46 -5.29 -0.49 8.72
CA ALA A 46 -4.86 -0.04 7.39
C ALA A 46 -3.70 0.97 7.47
N ASP A 47 -3.80 1.97 8.34
CA ASP A 47 -2.79 3.02 8.51
C ASP A 47 -1.49 2.47 9.10
N SER A 48 -1.59 1.59 10.11
CA SER A 48 -0.43 0.94 10.73
C SER A 48 0.13 -0.24 9.93
N ALA A 49 -0.54 -0.62 8.83
CA ALA A 49 -0.23 -1.78 8.00
C ALA A 49 -0.05 -3.07 8.82
N GLN A 50 -0.98 -3.33 9.76
CA GLN A 50 -0.96 -4.51 10.64
C GLN A 50 -1.84 -5.64 10.06
N PHE A 51 -1.60 -6.01 8.80
CA PHE A 51 -2.27 -7.12 8.14
C PHE A 51 -1.54 -8.43 8.43
N SER A 52 -2.29 -9.48 8.70
CA SER A 52 -1.77 -10.85 8.77
C SER A 52 -1.47 -11.41 7.38
N HIS A 53 -0.68 -12.48 7.33
CA HIS A 53 -0.40 -13.20 6.09
C HIS A 53 -1.68 -13.66 5.38
N ASP A 54 -2.66 -14.16 6.13
CA ASP A 54 -3.94 -14.61 5.58
C ASP A 54 -4.76 -13.44 5.02
N GLU A 55 -4.85 -12.32 5.73
CA GLU A 55 -5.54 -11.12 5.25
C GLU A 55 -4.91 -10.53 3.98
N ILE A 56 -3.62 -10.74 3.75
CA ILE A 56 -2.94 -10.33 2.52
C ILE A 56 -3.37 -11.23 1.36
N LEU A 57 -3.44 -12.55 1.58
CA LEU A 57 -3.74 -13.51 0.51
C LEU A 57 -5.24 -13.69 0.27
N ASN A 58 -6.05 -13.63 1.33
CA ASN A 58 -7.48 -13.89 1.34
C ASN A 58 -8.26 -12.74 2.01
N PRO A 59 -8.19 -11.50 1.48
CA PRO A 59 -8.83 -10.36 2.13
C PRO A 59 -10.36 -10.49 2.14
N THR A 60 -10.96 -10.13 3.27
CA THR A 60 -12.41 -10.05 3.46
C THR A 60 -12.80 -8.73 4.09
N ASP A 61 -14.07 -8.42 4.10
CA ASP A 61 -14.67 -7.31 4.81
C ASP A 61 -13.93 -5.97 4.60
N TRP A 62 -13.64 -5.26 5.67
CA TRP A 62 -12.94 -3.97 5.63
C TRP A 62 -11.55 -4.06 5.01
N VAL A 63 -10.83 -5.19 5.18
CA VAL A 63 -9.51 -5.38 4.57
C VAL A 63 -9.62 -5.43 3.05
N LEU A 64 -10.62 -6.16 2.54
CA LEU A 64 -10.90 -6.20 1.11
C LEU A 64 -11.23 -4.80 0.59
N LEU A 65 -12.16 -4.09 1.23
CA LEU A 65 -12.53 -2.72 0.84
C LEU A 65 -11.31 -1.79 0.83
N ASN A 66 -10.44 -1.87 1.84
CA ASN A 66 -9.19 -1.10 1.88
C ASN A 66 -8.30 -1.38 0.67
N TYR A 67 -8.10 -2.65 0.29
CA TYR A 67 -7.30 -2.99 -0.89
C TYR A 67 -7.94 -2.52 -2.21
N LEU A 68 -9.27 -2.57 -2.32
CA LEU A 68 -9.97 -2.07 -3.51
C LEU A 68 -9.79 -0.55 -3.67
N MET A 69 -9.72 0.18 -2.58
CA MET A 69 -9.60 1.65 -2.57
C MET A 69 -8.14 2.13 -2.57
N ASP A 70 -7.17 1.30 -2.24
CA ASP A 70 -5.75 1.66 -2.35
C ASP A 70 -5.36 1.80 -3.83
N SER A 71 -4.96 3.00 -4.24
CA SER A 71 -4.54 3.28 -5.62
C SER A 71 -3.37 2.39 -6.08
N ARG A 72 -2.55 1.92 -5.14
CA ARG A 72 -1.39 1.04 -5.39
C ARG A 72 -1.79 -0.39 -5.74
N THR A 73 -3.01 -0.81 -5.46
CA THR A 73 -3.59 -2.08 -5.96
C THR A 73 -3.67 -2.09 -7.48
N GLY A 74 -3.83 -0.92 -8.09
CA GLY A 74 -3.76 -0.76 -9.53
C GLY A 74 -5.08 -0.98 -10.27
N LEU A 75 -6.20 -1.11 -9.59
CA LEU A 75 -7.53 -1.21 -10.22
C LEU A 75 -7.85 -0.01 -11.10
N GLY A 76 -7.33 1.18 -10.75
CA GLY A 76 -7.52 2.40 -11.56
C GLY A 76 -6.87 2.38 -12.95
N ARG A 77 -6.03 1.37 -13.28
CA ARG A 77 -5.51 1.16 -14.63
C ARG A 77 -6.58 0.63 -15.58
N PHE A 78 -7.57 -0.07 -15.05
CA PHE A 78 -8.69 -0.65 -15.77
C PHE A 78 -9.85 0.34 -15.73
N ARG A 79 -10.16 0.97 -16.85
CA ARG A 79 -11.11 2.10 -16.92
C ARG A 79 -12.53 1.71 -17.34
N GLU A 80 -12.85 0.44 -17.34
CA GLU A 80 -14.14 -0.10 -17.80
C GLU A 80 -15.23 -0.12 -16.72
N PHE A 81 -14.95 0.52 -15.57
CA PHE A 81 -15.92 0.63 -14.48
C PHE A 81 -17.04 1.64 -14.79
N ARG A 82 -18.25 1.35 -14.32
CA ARG A 82 -19.41 2.22 -14.44
C ARG A 82 -19.15 3.63 -13.86
N VAL A 83 -18.48 3.71 -12.72
CA VAL A 83 -18.01 4.96 -12.12
C VAL A 83 -16.50 4.90 -11.88
N SER A 84 -15.82 6.05 -11.91
CA SER A 84 -14.39 6.09 -11.63
C SER A 84 -14.09 5.68 -10.17
N ASN A 85 -12.84 5.23 -9.89
CA ASN A 85 -12.43 4.96 -8.50
C ASN A 85 -12.53 6.20 -7.61
N TYR A 86 -12.25 7.39 -8.15
CA TYR A 86 -12.42 8.64 -7.41
C TYR A 86 -13.87 8.86 -7.01
N GLN A 87 -14.81 8.69 -7.95
CA GLN A 87 -16.24 8.84 -7.66
C GLN A 87 -16.69 7.82 -6.62
N LEU A 88 -16.30 6.56 -6.76
CA LEU A 88 -16.62 5.53 -5.77
C LEU A 88 -16.08 5.88 -4.38
N MET A 89 -14.84 6.38 -4.27
CA MET A 89 -14.28 6.83 -2.99
C MET A 89 -15.14 7.93 -2.34
N MET A 90 -15.60 8.90 -3.14
CA MET A 90 -16.47 9.98 -2.65
C MET A 90 -17.82 9.44 -2.18
N ASP A 91 -18.40 8.49 -2.91
CA ASP A 91 -19.67 7.87 -2.55
C ASP A 91 -19.52 7.01 -1.26
N LEU A 92 -18.41 6.28 -1.13
CA LEU A 92 -18.11 5.46 0.05
C LEU A 92 -17.96 6.28 1.33
N ILE A 93 -17.51 7.54 1.27
CA ILE A 93 -17.49 8.43 2.44
C ILE A 93 -18.89 8.58 3.04
N GLN A 94 -19.93 8.61 2.20
CA GLN A 94 -21.31 8.70 2.66
C GLN A 94 -21.87 7.33 3.10
N TYR A 95 -21.57 6.28 2.32
CA TYR A 95 -22.03 4.93 2.65
C TYR A 95 -21.48 4.40 3.97
N CYS A 96 -20.20 4.58 4.24
CA CYS A 96 -19.55 4.15 5.49
C CYS A 96 -20.12 4.80 6.75
N ARG A 97 -20.82 5.95 6.62
CA ARG A 97 -21.50 6.60 7.76
C ARG A 97 -22.75 5.86 8.21
N ASN A 98 -23.43 5.15 7.29
CA ASN A 98 -24.79 4.67 7.51
C ASN A 98 -24.96 3.17 7.24
N HIS A 99 -23.93 2.50 6.73
CA HIS A 99 -24.00 1.09 6.33
C HIS A 99 -22.82 0.31 6.90
N GLY A 100 -23.10 -0.94 7.30
CA GLY A 100 -22.06 -1.89 7.68
C GLY A 100 -21.33 -2.44 6.45
N ILE A 101 -20.15 -3.01 6.68
CA ILE A 101 -19.28 -3.53 5.60
C ILE A 101 -19.99 -4.55 4.71
N ALA A 102 -20.82 -5.43 5.28
CA ALA A 102 -21.54 -6.46 4.54
C ALA A 102 -22.52 -5.89 3.49
N ASP A 103 -23.05 -4.68 3.72
CA ASP A 103 -23.92 -4.00 2.75
C ASP A 103 -23.11 -3.20 1.75
N ILE A 104 -22.01 -2.58 2.16
CA ILE A 104 -21.08 -1.86 1.28
C ILE A 104 -20.51 -2.79 0.21
N LEU A 105 -20.09 -3.99 0.58
CA LEU A 105 -19.54 -4.97 -0.35
C LEU A 105 -20.56 -5.51 -1.38
N LYS A 106 -21.85 -5.26 -1.18
CA LYS A 106 -22.92 -5.59 -2.15
C LYS A 106 -23.25 -4.46 -3.12
N LEU A 107 -22.71 -3.27 -2.92
CA LEU A 107 -22.93 -2.15 -3.84
C LEU A 107 -22.41 -2.52 -5.24
N PRO A 108 -23.19 -2.30 -6.31
CA PRO A 108 -22.80 -2.71 -7.66
C PRO A 108 -21.40 -2.21 -8.07
N ASP A 109 -21.06 -0.96 -7.74
CA ASP A 109 -19.77 -0.38 -8.08
C ASP A 109 -18.61 -0.96 -7.27
N VAL A 110 -18.88 -1.49 -6.07
CA VAL A 110 -17.90 -2.22 -5.26
C VAL A 110 -17.74 -3.64 -5.80
N VAL A 111 -18.84 -4.32 -6.14
CA VAL A 111 -18.83 -5.67 -6.72
C VAL A 111 -18.00 -5.74 -7.99
N GLU A 112 -18.14 -4.76 -8.90
CA GLU A 112 -17.30 -4.69 -10.12
C GLU A 112 -15.80 -4.75 -9.81
N ARG A 113 -15.38 -4.11 -8.72
CA ARG A 113 -13.96 -4.10 -8.31
C ARG A 113 -13.55 -5.37 -7.60
N ILE A 114 -14.45 -5.96 -6.81
CA ILE A 114 -14.25 -7.26 -6.18
C ILE A 114 -14.02 -8.33 -7.25
N ASP A 115 -14.89 -8.38 -8.24
CA ASP A 115 -14.82 -9.35 -9.33
C ASP A 115 -13.48 -9.23 -10.08
N LEU A 116 -13.10 -8.00 -10.47
CA LEU A 116 -11.82 -7.76 -11.15
C LEU A 116 -10.62 -8.09 -10.25
N TYR A 117 -10.67 -7.73 -8.97
CA TYR A 117 -9.59 -8.01 -8.02
C TYR A 117 -9.33 -9.51 -7.91
N PHE A 118 -10.37 -10.31 -7.72
CA PHE A 118 -10.22 -11.76 -7.61
C PHE A 118 -9.93 -12.44 -8.94
N GLU A 119 -10.46 -11.95 -10.06
CA GLU A 119 -10.04 -12.41 -11.39
C GLU A 119 -8.53 -12.22 -11.60
N HIS A 120 -7.99 -11.10 -11.13
CA HIS A 120 -6.58 -10.79 -11.26
C HIS A 120 -5.69 -11.49 -10.24
N ALA A 121 -6.20 -11.93 -9.10
CA ALA A 121 -5.40 -12.45 -7.99
C ALA A 121 -4.44 -13.58 -8.41
N THR A 122 -4.95 -14.58 -9.15
CA THR A 122 -4.13 -15.69 -9.65
C THR A 122 -3.09 -15.24 -10.69
N LYS A 123 -3.49 -14.36 -11.60
CA LYS A 123 -2.63 -13.81 -12.66
C LYS A 123 -1.52 -12.94 -12.06
N ALA A 124 -1.85 -12.09 -11.09
CA ALA A 124 -0.91 -11.24 -10.37
C ALA A 124 0.12 -12.06 -9.59
N ARG A 125 -0.34 -13.11 -8.90
CA ARG A 125 0.55 -14.03 -8.19
C ARG A 125 1.55 -14.68 -9.14
N ALA A 126 1.09 -15.27 -10.24
CA ALA A 126 1.96 -15.89 -11.24
C ALA A 126 2.92 -14.87 -11.89
N GLN A 127 2.47 -13.62 -12.09
CA GLN A 127 3.30 -12.53 -12.58
C GLN A 127 4.40 -12.17 -11.58
N MET A 128 4.07 -12.02 -10.29
CA MET A 128 5.04 -11.74 -9.24
C MET A 128 6.09 -12.87 -9.14
N GLU A 129 5.64 -14.13 -9.11
CA GLU A 129 6.56 -15.29 -9.06
C GLU A 129 7.51 -15.36 -10.26
N ARG A 130 7.04 -15.00 -11.46
CA ARG A 130 7.84 -15.00 -12.70
C ARG A 130 8.81 -13.82 -12.80
N CYS A 131 8.36 -12.62 -12.40
CA CYS A 131 9.08 -11.37 -12.58
C CYS A 131 9.96 -11.00 -11.37
N ALA A 132 9.85 -11.74 -10.26
CA ALA A 132 10.63 -11.47 -9.06
C ALA A 132 12.00 -12.14 -9.10
N LYS A 133 13.01 -11.43 -8.58
CA LYS A 133 14.33 -11.96 -8.32
C LYS A 133 14.78 -11.63 -6.91
N VAL A 134 15.23 -12.62 -6.17
CA VAL A 134 15.66 -12.47 -4.77
C VAL A 134 17.17 -12.20 -4.71
N TYR A 135 17.55 -11.21 -3.91
CA TYR A 135 18.91 -10.81 -3.61
C TYR A 135 19.06 -10.72 -2.08
N LYS A 136 19.48 -11.79 -1.41
CA LYS A 136 19.55 -11.91 0.05
C LYS A 136 18.19 -11.60 0.71
N ASN A 137 18.10 -10.47 1.41
CA ASN A 137 16.88 -9.98 2.10
C ASN A 137 15.95 -9.11 1.23
N LEU A 138 16.34 -8.83 -0.01
CA LEU A 138 15.61 -7.99 -0.96
C LEU A 138 14.94 -8.85 -2.05
N VAL A 139 13.69 -8.54 -2.38
CA VAL A 139 13.04 -9.00 -3.61
C VAL A 139 12.87 -7.84 -4.59
N VAL A 140 13.39 -8.02 -5.81
CA VAL A 140 13.18 -7.09 -6.92
C VAL A 140 12.11 -7.66 -7.85
N LEU A 141 11.04 -6.94 -8.04
CA LEU A 141 9.95 -7.24 -8.96
C LEU A 141 10.07 -6.33 -10.19
N ASP A 142 10.61 -6.86 -11.28
CA ASP A 142 10.77 -6.09 -12.52
C ASP A 142 9.58 -6.32 -13.47
N LEU A 143 8.74 -5.32 -13.58
CA LEU A 143 7.53 -5.34 -14.40
C LEU A 143 7.67 -4.57 -15.72
N ARG A 144 8.87 -4.10 -16.07
CA ARG A 144 9.09 -3.29 -17.27
C ARG A 144 8.84 -4.06 -18.58
N ASN A 145 8.97 -5.37 -18.56
CA ASN A 145 8.72 -6.23 -19.72
C ASN A 145 7.29 -6.78 -19.78
N GLU A 146 6.45 -6.43 -18.82
CA GLU A 146 5.05 -6.86 -18.79
C GLU A 146 4.16 -5.90 -19.59
N GLU A 147 3.32 -6.46 -20.47
CA GLU A 147 2.32 -5.68 -21.22
C GLU A 147 1.21 -5.20 -20.31
N THR A 148 0.75 -6.08 -19.43
CA THR A 148 -0.30 -5.80 -18.45
C THR A 148 0.22 -6.06 -17.04
N ILE A 149 0.15 -5.07 -16.16
CA ILE A 149 0.42 -5.24 -14.73
C ILE A 149 -0.94 -5.51 -14.05
N PHE A 150 -1.12 -6.76 -13.58
CA PHE A 150 -2.37 -7.16 -12.93
C PHE A 150 -2.55 -6.48 -11.57
N ALA A 151 -3.82 -6.23 -11.22
CA ALA A 151 -4.16 -5.64 -9.93
C ALA A 151 -3.90 -6.63 -8.79
N ALA A 152 -3.21 -6.16 -7.76
CA ALA A 152 -2.98 -6.91 -6.53
C ALA A 152 -2.69 -5.95 -5.39
N ASN A 153 -2.98 -6.33 -4.14
CA ASN A 153 -2.54 -5.52 -3.02
C ASN A 153 -0.99 -5.52 -2.94
N ARG A 154 -0.45 -4.37 -2.56
CA ARG A 154 1.01 -4.13 -2.55
C ARG A 154 1.81 -4.99 -1.58
N PHE A 155 1.14 -5.65 -0.64
CA PHE A 155 1.78 -6.48 0.37
C PHE A 155 1.91 -7.96 -0.06
N MET A 156 1.24 -8.35 -1.15
CA MET A 156 1.27 -9.72 -1.66
C MET A 156 2.70 -10.22 -1.90
N ILE A 157 3.60 -9.35 -2.34
CA ILE A 157 5.01 -9.69 -2.58
C ILE A 157 5.69 -10.26 -1.31
N TYR A 158 5.36 -9.76 -0.12
CA TYR A 158 5.94 -10.24 1.13
C TYR A 158 5.33 -11.55 1.63
N ALA A 159 4.08 -11.82 1.26
CA ALA A 159 3.45 -13.11 1.53
C ALA A 159 4.03 -14.21 0.62
N LEU A 160 4.41 -13.87 -0.61
CA LEU A 160 5.02 -14.80 -1.57
C LEU A 160 6.52 -15.00 -1.33
N PHE A 161 7.23 -13.99 -0.82
CA PHE A 161 8.67 -14.02 -0.56
C PHE A 161 8.96 -13.68 0.91
N PRO A 162 8.55 -14.55 1.86
CA PRO A 162 8.65 -14.27 3.30
C PRO A 162 10.09 -14.18 3.82
N GLN A 163 11.08 -14.66 3.05
CA GLN A 163 12.50 -14.50 3.35
C GLN A 163 13.05 -13.10 3.06
N CYS A 164 12.23 -12.21 2.45
CA CYS A 164 12.63 -10.86 2.09
C CYS A 164 11.92 -9.85 3.01
N ASN A 165 12.70 -8.95 3.61
CA ASN A 165 12.19 -7.89 4.48
C ASN A 165 12.03 -6.53 3.78
N ILE A 166 12.38 -6.45 2.48
CA ILE A 166 12.28 -5.24 1.65
C ILE A 166 12.07 -5.62 0.18
N SER A 167 11.39 -4.78 -0.58
CA SER A 167 11.16 -4.99 -2.03
C SER A 167 11.46 -3.74 -2.84
N ILE A 168 11.86 -3.92 -4.10
CA ILE A 168 11.88 -2.90 -5.15
C ILE A 168 10.94 -3.35 -6.26
N HIS A 169 9.99 -2.50 -6.66
CA HIS A 169 9.19 -2.68 -7.86
C HIS A 169 9.74 -1.74 -8.95
N ALA A 170 10.26 -2.33 -10.03
CA ALA A 170 10.75 -1.60 -11.19
C ALA A 170 9.66 -1.54 -12.27
N MET A 171 9.26 -0.33 -12.66
CA MET A 171 8.16 -0.10 -13.60
C MET A 171 8.52 1.04 -14.54
N TRP A 172 7.88 1.07 -15.71
CA TRP A 172 7.92 2.26 -16.54
C TRP A 172 7.12 3.41 -15.94
N GLY A 173 7.66 4.61 -16.01
CA GLY A 173 6.90 5.84 -15.80
C GLY A 173 5.91 6.10 -16.94
N VAL A 174 5.22 7.24 -16.89
CA VAL A 174 4.22 7.61 -17.89
C VAL A 174 4.83 7.59 -19.29
N GLN A 175 4.17 6.88 -20.22
CA GLN A 175 4.63 6.71 -21.61
C GLN A 175 6.06 6.16 -21.74
N LYS A 176 6.55 5.45 -20.74
CA LYS A 176 7.91 4.89 -20.67
C LYS A 176 9.03 5.92 -20.78
N GLN A 177 8.76 7.17 -20.37
CA GLN A 177 9.76 8.25 -20.46
C GLN A 177 10.90 8.10 -19.43
N ASN A 178 10.67 7.37 -18.34
CA ASN A 178 11.65 7.08 -17.30
C ASN A 178 11.36 5.72 -16.65
N THR A 179 12.28 5.26 -15.81
CA THR A 179 12.10 4.09 -14.95
C THR A 179 11.77 4.53 -13.53
N VAL A 180 10.75 3.92 -12.93
CA VAL A 180 10.32 4.17 -11.55
C VAL A 180 10.76 2.99 -10.69
N PHE A 181 11.47 3.26 -9.60
CA PHE A 181 11.76 2.31 -8.54
C PHE A 181 10.92 2.66 -7.31
N ALA A 182 9.94 1.81 -6.99
CA ALA A 182 9.13 1.92 -5.78
C ALA A 182 9.63 0.90 -4.77
N THR A 183 10.19 1.40 -3.66
CA THR A 183 10.82 0.57 -2.62
C THR A 183 9.99 0.61 -1.35
N GLY A 184 9.83 -0.53 -0.69
CA GLY A 184 9.10 -0.64 0.55
C GLY A 184 9.62 -1.75 1.45
N LYS A 185 9.54 -1.56 2.77
CA LYS A 185 9.82 -2.60 3.75
C LYS A 185 8.62 -3.53 3.92
N SER A 186 8.92 -4.79 4.25
CA SER A 186 7.90 -5.77 4.59
C SER A 186 7.12 -5.34 5.84
N ILE A 187 5.82 -5.57 5.82
CA ILE A 187 4.97 -5.41 6.99
C ILE A 187 4.93 -6.68 7.85
N LEU A 188 5.31 -7.83 7.27
CA LEU A 188 5.36 -9.12 7.94
C LEU A 188 6.72 -9.34 8.65
N ASP A 189 7.81 -8.92 8.02
CA ASP A 189 9.16 -8.92 8.59
C ASP A 189 9.71 -7.49 8.57
N ARG A 190 9.65 -6.79 9.71
CA ARG A 190 10.07 -5.40 9.87
C ARG A 190 11.56 -5.23 10.23
N SER A 191 12.37 -6.25 9.97
CA SER A 191 13.79 -6.27 10.39
C SER A 191 14.72 -5.43 9.50
N SER A 192 14.31 -5.00 8.31
CA SER A 192 15.14 -4.21 7.40
C SER A 192 15.63 -2.90 8.04
N LYS A 193 16.94 -2.67 7.94
CA LYS A 193 17.61 -1.48 8.51
C LYS A 193 17.72 -0.32 7.53
N THR A 194 17.47 -0.54 6.24
CA THR A 194 17.55 0.50 5.21
C THR A 194 16.61 1.65 5.52
N ASN A 195 17.08 2.90 5.53
CA ASN A 195 16.23 4.06 5.48
C ASN A 195 15.81 4.34 4.03
N VAL A 196 14.64 3.87 3.65
CA VAL A 196 14.18 3.93 2.25
C VAL A 196 14.06 5.37 1.76
N GLY A 197 13.55 6.30 2.61
CA GLY A 197 13.41 7.70 2.23
C GLY A 197 14.73 8.38 1.89
N GLU A 198 15.77 8.17 2.71
CA GLU A 198 17.12 8.68 2.48
C GLU A 198 17.73 8.06 1.22
N LEU A 199 17.63 6.73 1.08
CA LEU A 199 18.14 6.03 -0.10
C LEU A 199 17.49 6.52 -1.40
N MET A 200 16.17 6.71 -1.44
CA MET A 200 15.50 7.22 -2.64
C MET A 200 15.85 8.69 -2.93
N LEU A 201 16.14 9.49 -1.90
CA LEU A 201 16.53 10.88 -2.05
C LEU A 201 17.87 11.04 -2.80
N GLU A 202 18.82 10.11 -2.62
CA GLU A 202 20.10 10.09 -3.35
C GLU A 202 19.92 10.01 -4.88
N TYR A 203 18.79 9.46 -5.33
CA TYR A 203 18.43 9.34 -6.75
C TYR A 203 17.33 10.31 -7.18
N GLY A 204 17.21 11.46 -6.49
CA GLY A 204 16.25 12.51 -6.84
C GLY A 204 14.78 12.18 -6.51
N GLY A 205 14.56 11.14 -5.71
CA GLY A 205 13.25 10.73 -5.23
C GLY A 205 12.96 11.21 -3.82
N GLY A 206 12.24 10.38 -3.06
CA GLY A 206 11.92 10.65 -1.66
C GLY A 206 10.99 9.60 -1.06
N GLY A 207 10.65 9.82 0.20
CA GLY A 207 9.79 8.93 0.96
C GLY A 207 9.97 9.10 2.46
N HIS A 208 9.64 8.05 3.19
CA HIS A 208 9.90 7.94 4.63
C HIS A 208 10.71 6.66 4.92
N ASN A 209 11.06 6.43 6.17
CA ASN A 209 11.92 5.30 6.56
C ASN A 209 11.48 3.94 5.98
N ALA A 210 10.17 3.69 5.84
CA ALA A 210 9.66 2.38 5.43
C ALA A 210 9.27 2.27 3.94
N ALA A 211 9.12 3.38 3.21
CA ALA A 211 8.77 3.36 1.79
C ALA A 211 9.19 4.65 1.08
N GLY A 212 9.55 4.52 -0.19
CA GLY A 212 9.95 5.65 -1.03
C GLY A 212 9.98 5.27 -2.50
N THR A 213 10.18 6.28 -3.33
CA THR A 213 10.18 6.12 -4.78
C THR A 213 11.22 7.05 -5.40
N CYS A 214 11.95 6.60 -6.40
CA CYS A 214 12.72 7.47 -7.28
C CYS A 214 12.37 7.21 -8.75
N GLN A 215 12.63 8.20 -9.59
CA GLN A 215 12.46 8.13 -11.04
C GLN A 215 13.79 8.48 -11.68
N VAL A 216 14.29 7.61 -12.54
CA VAL A 216 15.60 7.77 -13.18
C VAL A 216 15.48 7.65 -14.69
N GLU A 217 16.42 8.24 -15.42
CA GLU A 217 16.50 8.11 -16.86
C GLU A 217 16.67 6.62 -17.23
N ASN A 218 16.08 6.21 -18.36
CA ASN A 218 16.05 4.82 -18.76
C ASN A 218 17.43 4.21 -19.01
N ASP A 219 18.39 5.00 -19.47
CA ASP A 219 19.77 4.58 -19.70
C ASP A 219 20.57 4.38 -18.41
N GLN A 220 20.15 4.99 -17.31
CA GLN A 220 20.76 4.87 -15.98
C GLN A 220 20.09 3.77 -15.13
N ALA A 221 18.95 3.26 -15.56
CA ALA A 221 18.10 2.42 -14.73
C ALA A 221 18.79 1.14 -14.21
N GLU A 222 19.60 0.48 -15.04
CA GLU A 222 20.30 -0.73 -14.61
C GLU A 222 21.42 -0.45 -13.61
N GLU A 223 22.15 0.64 -13.81
CA GLU A 223 23.21 1.08 -12.89
C GLU A 223 22.62 1.44 -11.53
N VAL A 224 21.54 2.25 -11.52
CA VAL A 224 20.85 2.64 -10.28
C VAL A 224 20.25 1.44 -9.58
N LEU A 225 19.59 0.52 -10.30
CA LEU A 225 19.06 -0.71 -9.71
C LEU A 225 20.16 -1.54 -9.05
N GLY A 226 21.31 -1.67 -9.71
CA GLY A 226 22.47 -2.37 -9.15
C GLY A 226 22.99 -1.71 -7.86
N ALA A 227 23.07 -0.38 -7.82
CA ALA A 227 23.46 0.38 -6.64
C ALA A 227 22.46 0.22 -5.49
N LEU A 228 21.16 0.32 -5.76
CA LEU A 228 20.09 0.08 -4.78
C LEU A 228 20.16 -1.33 -4.16
N ILE A 229 20.35 -2.36 -4.99
CA ILE A 229 20.51 -3.75 -4.53
C ILE A 229 21.72 -3.88 -3.60
N ASN A 230 22.85 -3.30 -3.96
CA ASN A 230 24.08 -3.38 -3.19
C ASN A 230 23.93 -2.68 -1.83
N GLN A 231 23.36 -1.48 -1.82
CA GLN A 231 23.13 -0.72 -0.58
C GLN A 231 22.19 -1.45 0.36
N ILE A 232 21.03 -1.88 -0.12
CA ILE A 232 20.02 -2.61 0.68
C ILE A 232 20.61 -3.91 1.25
N ASN A 233 21.36 -4.67 0.44
CA ASN A 233 22.00 -5.90 0.90
C ASN A 233 23.15 -5.64 1.92
N SER A 234 23.73 -4.45 1.93
CA SER A 234 24.75 -4.03 2.89
C SER A 234 24.14 -3.61 4.22
N ASP A 235 22.96 -2.97 4.17
CA ASP A 235 22.23 -2.51 5.35
C ASP A 235 21.68 -3.68 6.18
N GLY A 236 21.14 -4.71 5.54
CA GLY A 236 20.61 -5.94 6.14
C GLY A 236 19.12 -5.95 6.41
#